data_3594726d6202c748ab4ef6a22926e9df
#
_entry.id   3594726d6202c748ab4ef6a22926e9df
#
_cell.length_a   1.000
_cell.length_b   1.000
_cell.length_c   1.000
_cell.angle_alpha   90.00
_cell.angle_beta   90.00
_cell.angle_gamma   90.00
#
_symmetry.space_group_name_H-M   'P 1'
#
loop_
_entity.id
_entity.type
_entity.pdbx_description
1 polymer ?
#
loop_
_entity_poly.entity_id
_entity_poly.type
_entity_poly.pdbx_seq_one_letter_code
_entity_poly.pdbx_strand_id
1 'polypeptide(L)'
;MQEVVFDMEVFPEWWCMVYTDPDDMTEKRVITSDTPNYLMKIKKLIPARCLIGFNIKGYDLRILNGIIHNCDPYRLYELSKAIVETDDQTDPFNNYTFWNKFNFCDLYDDWRFGSLKEFESNIGMSIRESEISFDKCNLTDDEKEEIIRYCKHDVEATVKMLEFRREYIDSKIMLSEMFDIPLSTALKSTNAKLCALVLEAEPKKRTLDTKFVIPKKVEKYLRENLPENVISLFEYLNDDSKVVNLFDNEITFGIGGIHSTYSENIVTKSDDKYVLMNIDVTSYYPNLMMKFNYLSRNVAKPEKYEEIYNLRVELKKQANEEAKINGKSEKWKRLNAQQNALKLILNTTYGATKNKYNALYDEYQASSLCYLGQMLLAALANKIYTRIGATIIQTNTDGILIKVERNRLDNVRVLVKEWEDLTGFTMEEDFIVMFFQTIQKCGSKAKITVHKRFFIFRSVHTG
;
A
#
# COMPACT_ATOMS: atom_id res chain seq x y z
N MET A 1 18.84 -12.89 11.34
CA MET A 1 19.09 -11.83 12.36
C MET A 1 17.98 -11.97 13.38
N GLN A 2 18.29 -11.98 14.68
CA GLN A 2 17.26 -12.13 15.71
C GLN A 2 16.44 -10.83 15.81
N GLU A 3 15.12 -10.93 15.81
CA GLU A 3 14.20 -9.80 15.93
C GLU A 3 14.00 -9.41 17.39
N VAL A 4 13.78 -8.14 17.66
CA VAL A 4 13.40 -7.61 18.98
C VAL A 4 12.38 -6.51 18.78
N VAL A 5 11.20 -6.70 19.35
CA VAL A 5 10.20 -5.64 19.45
C VAL A 5 10.45 -4.81 20.69
N PHE A 6 10.40 -3.49 20.56
CA PHE A 6 10.64 -2.58 21.66
C PHE A 6 9.81 -1.30 21.57
N ASP A 7 9.70 -0.63 22.70
CA ASP A 7 9.04 0.66 22.86
C ASP A 7 9.70 1.44 24.01
N MET A 8 9.55 2.77 24.06
CA MET A 8 10.23 3.63 25.02
C MET A 8 9.32 4.73 25.56
N GLU A 9 9.46 5.00 26.88
CA GLU A 9 8.82 6.13 27.55
C GLU A 9 9.85 7.04 28.20
N VAL A 10 9.67 8.36 28.04
CA VAL A 10 10.64 9.38 28.51
C VAL A 10 9.95 10.44 29.35
N PHE A 11 10.50 10.68 30.56
CA PHE A 11 10.09 11.68 31.55
C PHE A 11 11.27 12.59 31.90
N PRO A 12 11.06 13.74 32.56
CA PRO A 12 12.14 14.70 32.84
C PRO A 12 13.35 14.14 33.57
N GLU A 13 13.14 13.17 34.45
CA GLU A 13 14.22 12.61 35.29
C GLU A 13 14.40 11.11 35.11
N TRP A 14 13.61 10.49 34.24
CA TRP A 14 13.57 9.05 34.13
C TRP A 14 13.10 8.61 32.75
N TRP A 15 13.57 7.45 32.29
CA TRP A 15 13.08 6.78 31.08
C TRP A 15 13.07 5.27 31.27
N CYS A 16 12.23 4.58 30.49
CA CYS A 16 12.26 3.14 30.38
C CYS A 16 12.24 2.70 28.91
N MET A 17 12.81 1.54 28.67
CA MET A 17 12.75 0.78 27.44
C MET A 17 12.24 -0.61 27.78
N VAL A 18 11.14 -1.03 27.15
CA VAL A 18 10.65 -2.40 27.22
C VAL A 18 10.92 -3.09 25.90
N TYR A 19 11.38 -4.33 25.95
CA TYR A 19 11.64 -5.11 24.76
C TYR A 19 11.39 -6.60 24.97
N THR A 20 11.05 -7.30 23.88
CA THR A 20 10.79 -8.75 23.89
C THR A 20 11.25 -9.40 22.59
N ASP A 21 11.47 -10.69 22.63
CA ASP A 21 11.57 -11.54 21.44
C ASP A 21 10.13 -11.79 20.93
N PRO A 22 9.79 -11.47 19.68
CA PRO A 22 8.43 -11.67 19.18
C PRO A 22 7.99 -13.13 19.13
N ASP A 23 8.94 -14.08 19.08
CA ASP A 23 8.65 -15.52 19.08
C ASP A 23 8.52 -16.07 20.50
N ASP A 24 8.95 -15.32 21.53
CA ASP A 24 8.86 -15.66 22.96
C ASP A 24 8.37 -14.49 23.80
N MET A 25 7.07 -14.34 23.86
CA MET A 25 6.38 -13.29 24.62
C MET A 25 6.35 -13.52 26.15
N THR A 26 6.92 -14.62 26.64
CA THR A 26 6.87 -14.96 28.06
C THR A 26 7.72 -14.02 28.91
N GLU A 27 8.79 -13.44 28.31
CA GLU A 27 9.71 -12.55 29.00
C GLU A 27 9.78 -11.16 28.33
N LYS A 28 9.11 -10.17 28.95
CA LYS A 28 9.29 -8.76 28.60
C LYS A 28 10.37 -8.16 29.49
N ARG A 29 11.51 -7.82 28.90
CA ARG A 29 12.66 -7.26 29.57
C ARG A 29 12.56 -5.75 29.64
N VAL A 30 13.04 -5.18 30.75
CA VAL A 30 12.99 -3.75 31.04
C VAL A 30 14.40 -3.23 31.29
N ILE A 31 14.72 -2.11 30.67
CA ILE A 31 15.91 -1.30 30.97
C ILE A 31 15.42 0.12 31.30
N THR A 32 15.90 0.70 32.38
CA THR A 32 15.55 2.07 32.80
C THR A 32 16.81 2.90 32.99
N SER A 33 16.67 4.21 33.17
CA SER A 33 17.77 5.10 33.57
C SER A 33 18.41 4.67 34.90
N ASP A 34 17.64 3.99 35.80
CA ASP A 34 18.10 3.50 37.10
C ASP A 34 18.79 2.12 36.98
N THR A 35 18.71 1.47 35.84
CA THR A 35 19.29 0.13 35.65
C THR A 35 20.82 0.19 35.67
N PRO A 36 21.51 -0.56 36.59
CA PRO A 36 22.97 -0.59 36.61
C PRO A 36 23.54 -0.99 35.23
N ASN A 37 24.51 -0.18 34.78
CA ASN A 37 25.18 -0.40 33.48
C ASN A 37 24.22 -0.45 32.27
N TYR A 38 23.10 0.29 32.28
CA TYR A 38 22.10 0.32 31.21
C TYR A 38 22.73 0.55 29.81
N LEU A 39 23.70 1.47 29.74
CA LEU A 39 24.36 1.80 28.48
C LEU A 39 25.10 0.60 27.88
N MET A 40 25.76 -0.21 28.71
CA MET A 40 26.44 -1.43 28.26
C MET A 40 25.42 -2.48 27.79
N LYS A 41 24.27 -2.62 28.49
CA LYS A 41 23.19 -3.55 28.12
C LYS A 41 22.60 -3.16 26.76
N ILE A 42 22.30 -1.88 26.55
CA ILE A 42 21.80 -1.34 25.29
C ILE A 42 22.83 -1.53 24.16
N LYS A 43 24.09 -1.16 24.37
CA LYS A 43 25.15 -1.34 23.37
C LYS A 43 25.42 -2.80 23.00
N LYS A 44 25.09 -3.74 23.89
CA LYS A 44 25.15 -5.18 23.59
C LYS A 44 23.93 -5.68 22.83
N LEU A 45 22.75 -5.10 23.08
CA LEU A 45 21.49 -5.47 22.44
C LEU A 45 21.47 -5.09 20.95
N ILE A 46 21.88 -3.86 20.63
CA ILE A 46 21.71 -3.23 19.32
C ILE A 46 22.39 -3.98 18.15
N PRO A 47 23.70 -4.30 18.20
CA PRO A 47 24.40 -4.81 17.03
C PRO A 47 23.97 -6.22 16.60
N ALA A 48 23.44 -7.00 17.53
CA ALA A 48 23.11 -8.40 17.32
C ALA A 48 21.70 -8.62 16.76
N ARG A 49 20.86 -7.56 16.68
CA ARG A 49 19.42 -7.71 16.50
C ARG A 49 18.84 -6.73 15.48
N CYS A 50 17.67 -7.07 14.94
CA CYS A 50 16.81 -6.15 14.21
C CYS A 50 15.79 -5.55 15.18
N LEU A 51 15.85 -4.24 15.39
CA LEU A 51 14.90 -3.51 16.22
C LEU A 51 13.61 -3.28 15.45
N ILE A 52 12.50 -3.71 16.01
CA ILE A 52 11.17 -3.57 15.40
C ILE A 52 10.30 -2.75 16.34
N GLY A 53 9.56 -1.81 15.80
CA GLY A 53 8.60 -1.02 16.56
C GLY A 53 7.68 -0.23 15.63
N PHE A 54 6.76 0.51 16.21
CA PHE A 54 5.80 1.34 15.50
C PHE A 54 6.21 2.81 15.57
N ASN A 55 6.46 3.44 14.42
CA ASN A 55 6.94 4.82 14.30
C ASN A 55 8.32 5.08 14.98
N ILE A 56 9.14 4.05 15.07
CA ILE A 56 10.44 4.15 15.76
C ILE A 56 11.41 5.11 15.08
N LYS A 57 11.30 5.33 13.78
CA LYS A 57 12.10 6.35 13.07
C LYS A 57 11.76 7.76 13.53
N GLY A 58 10.49 8.00 13.80
CA GLY A 58 10.01 9.29 14.25
C GLY A 58 10.39 9.60 15.68
N TYR A 59 10.49 8.59 16.55
CA TYR A 59 10.67 8.79 17.98
C TYR A 59 11.76 7.89 18.60
N ASP A 60 11.50 6.61 18.81
CA ASP A 60 12.30 5.73 19.70
C ASP A 60 13.77 5.63 19.30
N LEU A 61 14.09 5.53 18.02
CA LEU A 61 15.47 5.47 17.56
C LEU A 61 16.24 6.78 17.80
N ARG A 62 15.55 7.91 17.82
CA ARG A 62 16.14 9.22 18.15
C ARG A 62 16.47 9.28 19.64
N ILE A 63 15.53 8.86 20.48
CA ILE A 63 15.76 8.74 21.94
C ILE A 63 16.90 7.75 22.23
N LEU A 64 16.85 6.57 21.61
CA LEU A 64 17.89 5.56 21.77
C LEU A 64 19.27 6.06 21.31
N ASN A 65 19.31 6.85 20.24
CA ASN A 65 20.54 7.51 19.80
C ASN A 65 21.07 8.49 20.85
N GLY A 66 20.21 9.26 21.48
CA GLY A 66 20.58 10.14 22.63
C GLY A 66 21.16 9.34 23.80
N ILE A 67 20.54 8.21 24.17
CA ILE A 67 21.02 7.35 25.27
C ILE A 67 22.42 6.80 24.97
N ILE A 68 22.68 6.31 23.75
CA ILE A 68 24.02 5.78 23.40
C ILE A 68 25.11 6.85 23.37
N HIS A 69 24.73 8.13 23.20
CA HIS A 69 25.61 9.29 23.36
C HIS A 69 25.71 9.82 24.81
N ASN A 70 25.17 9.05 25.76
CA ASN A 70 25.22 9.36 27.18
C ASN A 70 24.53 10.67 27.58
N CYS A 71 23.39 10.96 26.92
CA CYS A 71 22.52 12.05 27.37
C CYS A 71 21.87 11.69 28.70
N ASP A 72 21.81 12.67 29.61
CA ASP A 72 21.04 12.56 30.83
C ASP A 72 19.51 12.53 30.53
N PRO A 73 18.69 12.05 31.49
CA PRO A 73 17.25 11.95 31.27
C PRO A 73 16.59 13.27 30.93
N TYR A 74 17.01 14.40 31.50
CA TYR A 74 16.40 15.69 31.20
C TYR A 74 16.64 16.14 29.74
N ARG A 75 17.84 15.93 29.21
CA ARG A 75 18.11 16.20 27.78
C ARG A 75 17.35 15.29 26.86
N LEU A 76 17.09 14.03 27.23
CA LEU A 76 16.26 13.12 26.50
C LEU A 76 14.80 13.57 26.49
N TYR A 77 14.32 14.07 27.64
CA TYR A 77 12.98 14.65 27.75
C TYR A 77 12.80 15.89 26.85
N GLU A 78 13.78 16.82 26.88
CA GLU A 78 13.77 18.00 25.99
C GLU A 78 13.76 17.58 24.51
N LEU A 79 14.53 16.55 24.14
CA LEU A 79 14.50 15.98 22.80
C LEU A 79 13.12 15.38 22.48
N SER A 80 12.54 14.59 23.39
CA SER A 80 11.20 14.03 23.27
C SER A 80 10.16 15.12 23.03
N LYS A 81 10.19 16.17 23.85
CA LYS A 81 9.26 17.31 23.74
C LYS A 81 9.40 18.03 22.39
N ALA A 82 10.64 18.30 21.96
CA ALA A 82 10.89 18.90 20.66
C ALA A 82 10.35 18.04 19.49
N ILE A 83 10.48 16.71 19.57
CA ILE A 83 9.95 15.79 18.55
C ILE A 83 8.42 15.85 18.50
N VAL A 84 7.75 15.86 19.67
CA VAL A 84 6.29 15.76 19.76
C VAL A 84 5.61 17.10 19.45
N GLU A 85 6.15 18.22 19.97
CA GLU A 85 5.50 19.55 19.87
C GLU A 85 5.77 20.26 18.56
N THR A 86 6.96 20.09 17.96
CA THR A 86 7.38 20.90 16.82
C THR A 86 7.40 20.16 15.48
N ASP A 87 7.18 18.85 15.50
CA ASP A 87 7.45 17.99 14.33
C ASP A 87 8.88 18.25 13.77
N ASP A 88 9.76 18.81 14.63
CA ASP A 88 11.09 19.25 14.25
C ASP A 88 11.99 18.03 14.10
N GLN A 89 12.41 17.79 12.86
CA GLN A 89 13.34 16.71 12.54
C GLN A 89 14.81 17.09 12.82
N THR A 90 15.07 18.25 13.39
CA THR A 90 16.41 18.64 13.80
C THR A 90 16.80 17.93 15.09
N ASP A 91 17.43 16.79 14.96
CA ASP A 91 18.04 16.04 16.04
C ASP A 91 19.45 16.62 16.33
N PRO A 92 19.73 17.12 17.54
CA PRO A 92 21.05 17.63 17.88
C PRO A 92 22.15 16.55 17.83
N PHE A 93 21.77 15.27 17.73
CA PHE A 93 22.71 14.14 17.61
C PHE A 93 22.92 13.68 16.14
N ASN A 94 22.50 14.47 15.17
CA ASN A 94 22.65 14.21 13.75
C ASN A 94 21.92 12.94 13.26
N ASN A 95 20.73 13.13 12.73
CA ASN A 95 19.83 12.10 12.24
C ASN A 95 20.46 11.06 11.30
N TYR A 96 21.51 11.42 10.56
CA TYR A 96 22.15 10.49 9.64
C TYR A 96 22.97 9.39 10.30
N THR A 97 23.42 9.57 11.54
CA THR A 97 24.31 8.61 12.20
C THR A 97 23.58 7.40 12.78
N PHE A 98 22.32 7.51 13.20
CA PHE A 98 21.60 6.38 13.76
C PHE A 98 21.16 5.36 12.67
N TRP A 99 20.89 5.81 11.44
CA TRP A 99 20.53 4.92 10.32
C TRP A 99 21.58 3.84 10.06
N ASN A 100 22.84 4.15 10.27
CA ASN A 100 23.94 3.21 10.10
C ASN A 100 24.27 2.41 11.37
N LYS A 101 23.85 2.89 12.54
CA LYS A 101 24.12 2.25 13.83
C LYS A 101 23.16 1.12 14.17
N PHE A 102 21.89 1.24 13.73
CA PHE A 102 20.84 0.29 14.07
C PHE A 102 20.45 -0.54 12.86
N ASN A 103 20.19 -1.83 13.06
CA ASN A 103 19.39 -2.61 12.16
C ASN A 103 17.95 -2.54 12.65
N PHE A 104 17.03 -2.11 11.82
CA PHE A 104 15.66 -1.93 12.25
C PHE A 104 14.64 -2.09 11.11
N CYS A 105 13.39 -2.35 11.49
CA CYS A 105 12.23 -2.29 10.63
C CYS A 105 11.12 -1.51 11.34
N ASP A 106 10.65 -0.42 10.73
CA ASP A 106 9.58 0.40 11.27
C ASP A 106 8.24 -0.10 10.75
N LEU A 107 7.36 -0.51 11.65
CA LEU A 107 6.02 -0.99 11.29
C LEU A 107 5.08 0.14 10.88
N TYR A 108 5.44 1.39 11.06
CA TYR A 108 4.69 2.54 10.56
C TYR A 108 4.95 2.81 9.07
N ASP A 109 6.08 2.34 8.52
CA ASP A 109 6.38 2.50 7.09
C ASP A 109 5.26 1.90 6.22
N ASP A 110 4.80 2.68 5.24
CA ASP A 110 3.70 2.28 4.34
C ASP A 110 2.37 1.93 5.05
N TRP A 111 2.22 2.25 6.35
CA TRP A 111 0.98 2.12 7.10
C TRP A 111 0.08 3.31 6.85
N ARG A 112 -1.21 3.07 6.54
CA ARG A 112 -2.19 4.11 6.18
C ARG A 112 -3.42 4.14 7.08
N PHE A 113 -3.46 3.31 8.11
CA PHE A 113 -4.68 3.05 8.89
C PHE A 113 -4.59 3.62 10.31
N GLY A 114 -3.87 4.74 10.51
CA GLY A 114 -3.87 5.48 11.75
C GLY A 114 -2.79 5.06 12.76
N SER A 115 -3.04 5.34 14.04
CA SER A 115 -2.13 5.10 15.15
C SER A 115 -2.13 3.64 15.63
N LEU A 116 -1.18 3.31 16.53
CA LEU A 116 -1.16 2.00 17.19
C LEU A 116 -2.44 1.77 18.00
N LYS A 117 -2.99 2.79 18.65
CA LYS A 117 -4.24 2.72 19.42
C LYS A 117 -5.48 2.45 18.53
N GLU A 118 -5.51 3.02 17.33
CA GLU A 118 -6.55 2.69 16.34
C GLU A 118 -6.42 1.25 15.85
N PHE A 119 -5.19 0.75 15.68
CA PHE A 119 -4.97 -0.66 15.37
C PHE A 119 -5.46 -1.57 16.50
N GLU A 120 -5.11 -1.30 17.77
CA GLU A 120 -5.60 -2.01 18.97
C GLU A 120 -7.13 -2.10 18.96
N SER A 121 -7.81 -0.98 18.75
CA SER A 121 -9.27 -0.91 18.65
C SER A 121 -9.83 -1.81 17.56
N ASN A 122 -9.21 -1.78 16.38
CA ASN A 122 -9.67 -2.55 15.22
C ASN A 122 -9.52 -4.06 15.38
N ILE A 123 -8.52 -4.52 16.16
CA ILE A 123 -8.34 -5.95 16.46
C ILE A 123 -9.06 -6.42 17.74
N GLY A 124 -9.79 -5.51 18.41
CA GLY A 124 -10.50 -5.81 19.66
C GLY A 124 -9.58 -5.96 20.88
N MET A 125 -8.37 -5.41 20.83
CA MET A 125 -7.46 -5.32 21.96
C MET A 125 -7.89 -4.17 22.88
N SER A 126 -7.74 -4.31 24.20
CA SER A 126 -8.02 -3.22 25.13
C SER A 126 -7.04 -2.09 24.95
N ILE A 127 -7.54 -0.87 24.80
CA ILE A 127 -6.69 0.32 24.78
C ILE A 127 -6.29 0.64 26.22
N ARG A 128 -5.00 0.88 26.43
CA ARG A 128 -4.48 1.36 27.70
C ARG A 128 -3.84 2.72 27.51
N GLU A 129 -4.14 3.66 28.39
CA GLU A 129 -3.50 4.96 28.47
C GLU A 129 -2.92 5.16 29.88
N SER A 130 -1.85 5.92 29.98
CA SER A 130 -1.29 6.31 31.27
C SER A 130 -1.95 7.62 31.70
N GLU A 131 -2.39 7.67 32.97
CA GLU A 131 -2.88 8.91 33.59
C GLU A 131 -1.73 9.82 34.08
N ILE A 132 -0.49 9.34 33.99
CA ILE A 132 0.69 10.07 34.45
C ILE A 132 1.12 11.04 33.34
N SER A 133 1.13 12.34 33.67
CA SER A 133 1.61 13.37 32.74
C SER A 133 3.07 13.15 32.37
N PHE A 134 3.42 13.23 31.10
CA PHE A 134 4.79 13.10 30.61
C PHE A 134 5.73 14.21 31.11
N ASP A 135 5.17 15.37 31.59
CA ASP A 135 5.91 16.47 32.17
C ASP A 135 6.20 16.27 33.68
N LYS A 136 5.76 15.14 34.26
CA LYS A 136 5.88 14.93 35.71
C LYS A 136 7.32 14.64 36.13
N CYS A 137 7.81 15.43 37.08
CA CYS A 137 9.05 15.20 37.81
C CYS A 137 8.82 14.34 39.07
N ASN A 138 9.86 13.79 39.64
CA ASN A 138 9.84 13.03 40.91
C ASN A 138 8.84 11.87 40.89
N LEU A 139 8.92 11.00 39.87
CA LEU A 139 8.10 9.79 39.79
C LEU A 139 8.32 8.88 41.01
N THR A 140 7.22 8.46 41.62
CA THR A 140 7.25 7.42 42.64
C THR A 140 7.53 6.05 42.05
N ASP A 141 7.90 5.07 42.87
CA ASP A 141 8.14 3.71 42.40
C ASP A 141 6.87 3.08 41.84
N ASP A 142 5.69 3.34 42.42
CA ASP A 142 4.38 2.87 41.90
C ASP A 142 4.08 3.46 40.53
N GLU A 143 4.39 4.73 40.31
CA GLU A 143 4.20 5.39 38.99
C GLU A 143 5.17 4.85 37.95
N LYS A 144 6.42 4.60 38.31
CA LYS A 144 7.39 3.94 37.42
C LYS A 144 6.91 2.55 37.02
N GLU A 145 6.35 1.78 37.97
CA GLU A 145 5.73 0.47 37.63
C GLU A 145 4.51 0.60 36.73
N GLU A 146 3.68 1.62 36.92
CA GLU A 146 2.52 1.88 36.03
C GLU A 146 2.99 2.21 34.61
N ILE A 147 3.98 3.09 34.45
CA ILE A 147 4.57 3.43 33.15
C ILE A 147 5.17 2.19 32.48
N ILE A 148 5.88 1.35 33.24
CA ILE A 148 6.41 0.08 32.70
C ILE A 148 5.27 -0.84 32.24
N ARG A 149 4.15 -0.91 32.97
CA ARG A 149 2.97 -1.69 32.56
C ARG A 149 2.34 -1.14 31.28
N TYR A 150 2.29 0.18 31.13
CA TYR A 150 1.83 0.85 29.94
C TYR A 150 2.74 0.51 28.75
N CYS A 151 4.05 0.74 28.84
CA CYS A 151 5.03 0.44 27.80
C CYS A 151 5.04 -1.07 27.43
N LYS A 152 4.84 -1.99 28.41
CA LYS A 152 4.68 -3.43 28.14
C LYS A 152 3.44 -3.73 27.28
N HIS A 153 2.37 -2.98 27.47
CA HIS A 153 1.15 -3.12 26.67
C HIS A 153 1.39 -2.66 25.22
N ASP A 154 2.08 -1.53 25.03
CA ASP A 154 2.40 -1.02 23.69
C ASP A 154 3.37 -1.95 22.94
N VAL A 155 4.29 -2.62 23.65
CA VAL A 155 5.11 -3.70 23.08
C VAL A 155 4.24 -4.91 22.66
N GLU A 156 3.23 -5.30 23.44
CA GLU A 156 2.28 -6.36 23.05
C GLU A 156 1.50 -6.00 21.79
N ALA A 157 0.97 -4.78 21.72
CA ALA A 157 0.26 -4.27 20.55
C ALA A 157 1.17 -4.25 19.32
N THR A 158 2.44 -3.86 19.50
CA THR A 158 3.45 -3.85 18.43
C THR A 158 3.80 -5.25 17.93
N VAL A 159 3.83 -6.27 18.82
CA VAL A 159 3.99 -7.68 18.39
C VAL A 159 2.77 -8.14 17.58
N LYS A 160 1.56 -7.78 17.99
CA LYS A 160 0.35 -8.07 17.18
C LYS A 160 0.38 -7.36 15.82
N MET A 161 0.88 -6.13 15.77
CA MET A 161 1.10 -5.41 14.53
C MET A 161 2.15 -6.13 13.65
N LEU A 162 3.23 -6.62 14.23
CA LEU A 162 4.24 -7.41 13.54
C LEU A 162 3.65 -8.69 12.94
N GLU A 163 2.86 -9.45 13.71
CA GLU A 163 2.14 -10.64 13.23
C GLU A 163 1.23 -10.29 12.04
N PHE A 164 0.45 -9.22 12.16
CA PHE A 164 -0.43 -8.72 11.11
C PHE A 164 0.33 -8.29 9.85
N ARG A 165 1.51 -7.69 10.02
CA ARG A 165 2.36 -7.19 8.93
C ARG A 165 3.50 -8.15 8.55
N ARG A 166 3.44 -9.42 8.95
CA ARG A 166 4.53 -10.37 8.67
C ARG A 166 4.86 -10.49 7.19
N GLU A 167 3.84 -10.58 6.33
CA GLU A 167 4.03 -10.63 4.87
C GLU A 167 4.77 -9.39 4.32
N TYR A 168 4.61 -8.23 4.96
CA TYR A 168 5.32 -7.01 4.58
C TYR A 168 6.83 -7.14 4.81
N ILE A 169 7.22 -7.68 5.97
CA ILE A 169 8.64 -7.90 6.31
C ILE A 169 9.23 -9.03 5.48
N ASP A 170 8.51 -10.13 5.33
CA ASP A 170 8.94 -11.28 4.53
C ASP A 170 9.16 -10.87 3.06
N SER A 171 8.33 -9.98 2.53
CA SER A 171 8.52 -9.42 1.19
C SER A 171 9.82 -8.61 1.08
N LYS A 172 10.20 -7.83 2.10
CA LYS A 172 11.47 -7.08 2.12
C LYS A 172 12.68 -8.02 2.18
N ILE A 173 12.60 -9.07 3.01
CA ILE A 173 13.65 -10.09 3.10
C ILE A 173 13.80 -10.80 1.74
N MET A 174 12.69 -11.19 1.14
CA MET A 174 12.69 -11.87 -0.15
C MET A 174 13.26 -10.98 -1.27
N LEU A 175 12.93 -9.69 -1.30
CA LEU A 175 13.49 -8.72 -2.27
C LEU A 175 14.99 -8.52 -2.06
N SER A 176 15.45 -8.51 -0.80
CA SER A 176 16.89 -8.49 -0.46
C SER A 176 17.63 -9.66 -1.09
N GLU A 177 17.10 -10.88 -0.96
CA GLU A 177 17.69 -12.10 -1.52
C GLU A 177 17.64 -12.14 -3.05
N MET A 178 16.51 -11.78 -3.64
CA MET A 178 16.28 -11.88 -5.10
C MET A 178 17.07 -10.86 -5.91
N PHE A 179 17.35 -9.67 -5.34
CA PHE A 179 17.97 -8.55 -6.06
C PHE A 179 19.29 -8.09 -5.46
N ASP A 180 19.89 -8.91 -4.58
CA ASP A 180 21.17 -8.62 -3.92
C ASP A 180 21.23 -7.24 -3.23
N ILE A 181 20.10 -6.84 -2.63
CA ILE A 181 20.00 -5.62 -1.83
C ILE A 181 20.42 -5.97 -0.41
N PRO A 182 21.34 -5.23 0.23
CA PRO A 182 21.71 -5.50 1.62
C PRO A 182 20.47 -5.55 2.53
N LEU A 183 20.32 -6.63 3.31
CA LEU A 183 19.13 -6.86 4.16
C LEU A 183 18.79 -5.65 5.04
N SER A 184 19.81 -5.05 5.66
CA SER A 184 19.62 -3.84 6.47
C SER A 184 19.06 -2.66 5.65
N THR A 185 19.40 -2.54 4.37
CA THR A 185 18.83 -1.53 3.48
C THR A 185 17.39 -1.86 3.14
N ALA A 186 17.10 -3.12 2.83
CA ALA A 186 15.74 -3.56 2.52
C ALA A 186 14.78 -3.31 3.69
N LEU A 187 15.15 -3.72 4.90
CA LEU A 187 14.33 -3.56 6.11
C LEU A 187 14.03 -2.09 6.46
N LYS A 188 15.01 -1.20 6.28
CA LYS A 188 14.88 0.24 6.56
C LYS A 188 14.13 1.02 5.48
N SER A 189 13.88 0.43 4.33
CA SER A 189 13.30 1.11 3.18
C SER A 189 11.78 0.96 3.14
N THR A 190 11.08 2.02 2.72
CA THR A 190 9.67 1.93 2.30
C THR A 190 9.54 1.11 1.02
N ASN A 191 8.34 0.61 0.71
CA ASN A 191 8.08 -0.10 -0.53
C ASN A 191 8.45 0.72 -1.77
N ALA A 192 8.16 2.02 -1.75
CA ALA A 192 8.49 2.93 -2.84
C ALA A 192 10.01 3.05 -3.05
N LYS A 193 10.79 3.11 -1.97
CA LYS A 193 12.26 3.12 -2.04
C LYS A 193 12.82 1.78 -2.52
N LEU A 194 12.28 0.65 -2.04
CA LEU A 194 12.65 -0.68 -2.53
C LEU A 194 12.38 -0.83 -4.02
N CYS A 195 11.22 -0.34 -4.49
CA CYS A 195 10.87 -0.36 -5.90
C CYS A 195 11.92 0.39 -6.74
N ALA A 196 12.35 1.58 -6.30
CA ALA A 196 13.40 2.34 -6.98
C ALA A 196 14.76 1.61 -7.00
N LEU A 197 15.12 0.94 -5.90
CA LEU A 197 16.36 0.15 -5.81
C LEU A 197 16.30 -1.07 -6.75
N VAL A 198 15.20 -1.83 -6.71
CA VAL A 198 15.00 -3.00 -7.57
C VAL A 198 15.05 -2.63 -9.05
N LEU A 199 14.44 -1.50 -9.43
CA LEU A 199 14.41 -1.02 -10.82
C LEU A 199 15.65 -0.19 -11.21
N GLU A 200 16.64 -0.07 -10.33
CA GLU A 200 17.88 0.69 -10.59
C GLU A 200 17.58 2.10 -11.11
N ALA A 201 16.66 2.80 -10.43
CA ALA A 201 16.18 4.10 -10.88
C ALA A 201 17.24 5.18 -10.70
N GLU A 202 17.51 5.91 -11.78
CA GLU A 202 18.44 7.05 -11.86
C GLU A 202 17.67 8.35 -12.14
N PRO A 203 17.52 9.26 -11.14
CA PRO A 203 16.78 10.50 -11.34
C PRO A 203 17.41 11.38 -12.42
N LYS A 204 16.61 11.81 -13.40
CA LYS A 204 17.04 12.72 -14.46
C LYS A 204 16.20 13.99 -14.41
N LYS A 205 16.86 15.17 -14.48
CA LYS A 205 16.16 16.44 -14.63
C LYS A 205 15.48 16.51 -16.00
N ARG A 206 14.17 16.83 -16.03
CA ARG A 206 13.39 17.02 -17.25
C ARG A 206 12.57 18.29 -17.16
N THR A 207 12.30 18.90 -18.31
CA THR A 207 11.24 19.91 -18.43
C THR A 207 9.89 19.23 -18.30
N LEU A 208 8.97 19.82 -17.56
CA LEU A 208 7.61 19.31 -17.39
C LEU A 208 6.89 19.49 -18.74
N ASP A 209 6.53 18.36 -19.37
CA ASP A 209 5.58 18.37 -20.48
C ASP A 209 4.19 18.15 -19.87
N THR A 210 3.28 19.04 -20.17
CA THR A 210 1.90 18.99 -19.63
C THR A 210 0.89 18.53 -20.66
N LYS A 211 1.27 18.39 -21.94
CA LYS A 211 0.35 17.97 -22.99
C LYS A 211 0.29 16.45 -23.09
N PHE A 212 -0.89 15.88 -22.85
CA PHE A 212 -1.11 14.45 -23.06
C PHE A 212 -1.28 14.13 -24.55
N VAL A 213 -0.62 13.09 -25.00
CA VAL A 213 -0.74 12.61 -26.39
C VAL A 213 -1.34 11.21 -26.41
N ILE A 214 -2.51 11.09 -27.00
CA ILE A 214 -3.14 9.78 -27.16
C ILE A 214 -2.29 8.89 -28.07
N PRO A 215 -1.93 7.67 -27.65
CA PRO A 215 -1.17 6.75 -28.48
C PRO A 215 -1.92 6.40 -29.77
N LYS A 216 -1.24 6.52 -30.92
CA LYS A 216 -1.83 6.26 -32.25
C LYS A 216 -2.55 4.91 -32.37
N LYS A 217 -2.02 3.87 -31.68
CA LYS A 217 -2.59 2.51 -31.65
C LYS A 217 -4.05 2.49 -31.21
N VAL A 218 -4.45 3.35 -30.28
CA VAL A 218 -5.80 3.34 -29.67
C VAL A 218 -6.60 4.59 -29.98
N GLU A 219 -6.03 5.58 -30.63
CA GLU A 219 -6.66 6.89 -30.89
C GLU A 219 -8.00 6.74 -31.63
N LYS A 220 -8.03 5.96 -32.73
CA LYS A 220 -9.24 5.72 -33.48
C LYS A 220 -10.34 5.11 -32.60
N TYR A 221 -10.01 4.08 -31.82
CA TYR A 221 -10.95 3.40 -30.94
C TYR A 221 -11.53 4.36 -29.89
N LEU A 222 -10.69 5.20 -29.29
CA LEU A 222 -11.13 6.16 -28.28
C LEU A 222 -12.08 7.20 -28.89
N ARG A 223 -11.76 7.76 -30.08
CA ARG A 223 -12.60 8.74 -30.74
C ARG A 223 -13.94 8.17 -31.24
N GLU A 224 -13.99 6.90 -31.59
CA GLU A 224 -15.22 6.21 -32.01
C GLU A 224 -16.14 5.84 -30.82
N ASN A 225 -15.59 5.71 -29.62
CA ASN A 225 -16.30 5.18 -28.45
C ASN A 225 -16.37 6.13 -27.25
N LEU A 226 -15.81 7.34 -27.36
CA LEU A 226 -15.99 8.40 -26.37
C LEU A 226 -16.48 9.68 -27.04
N PRO A 227 -17.37 10.45 -26.39
CA PRO A 227 -17.73 11.79 -26.83
C PRO A 227 -16.52 12.75 -26.85
N GLU A 228 -16.47 13.67 -27.82
CA GLU A 228 -15.35 14.62 -27.97
C GLU A 228 -15.17 15.51 -26.74
N ASN A 229 -16.25 15.91 -26.08
CA ASN A 229 -16.19 16.69 -24.84
C ASN A 229 -15.54 15.91 -23.67
N VAL A 230 -15.54 14.57 -23.70
CA VAL A 230 -14.83 13.74 -22.74
C VAL A 230 -13.35 13.67 -23.11
N ILE A 231 -13.03 13.46 -24.38
CA ILE A 231 -11.65 13.39 -24.87
C ILE A 231 -10.89 14.70 -24.59
N SER A 232 -11.53 15.84 -24.81
CA SER A 232 -10.95 17.17 -24.59
C SER A 232 -10.56 17.44 -23.12
N LEU A 233 -11.17 16.76 -22.16
CA LEU A 233 -10.80 16.86 -20.75
C LEU A 233 -9.37 16.33 -20.45
N PHE A 234 -8.85 15.50 -21.34
CA PHE A 234 -7.54 14.85 -21.20
C PHE A 234 -6.44 15.49 -22.03
N GLU A 235 -6.66 16.68 -22.60
CA GLU A 235 -5.64 17.34 -23.43
C GLU A 235 -4.39 17.75 -22.63
N TYR A 236 -4.62 18.21 -21.38
CA TYR A 236 -3.54 18.66 -20.50
C TYR A 236 -3.53 17.86 -19.19
N LEU A 237 -2.34 17.39 -18.82
CA LEU A 237 -2.11 16.66 -17.56
C LEU A 237 -2.28 17.62 -16.38
N ASN A 238 -3.15 17.25 -15.46
CA ASN A 238 -3.33 17.89 -14.17
C ASN A 238 -3.88 16.86 -13.16
N ASP A 239 -3.85 17.21 -11.89
CA ASP A 239 -4.35 16.36 -10.82
C ASP A 239 -5.84 16.62 -10.47
N ASP A 240 -6.52 17.44 -11.26
CA ASP A 240 -7.93 17.76 -11.02
C ASP A 240 -8.82 16.57 -11.37
N SER A 241 -9.75 16.26 -10.49
CA SER A 241 -10.81 15.31 -10.78
C SER A 241 -11.80 15.93 -11.79
N LYS A 242 -12.14 15.15 -12.82
CA LYS A 242 -13.07 15.54 -13.88
C LYS A 242 -14.35 14.75 -13.74
N VAL A 243 -15.47 15.42 -13.68
CA VAL A 243 -16.80 14.81 -13.53
C VAL A 243 -17.61 15.00 -14.80
N VAL A 244 -18.14 13.90 -15.33
CA VAL A 244 -18.98 13.90 -16.53
C VAL A 244 -20.13 12.90 -16.39
N ASN A 245 -21.20 13.10 -17.18
CA ASN A 245 -22.27 12.12 -17.31
C ASN A 245 -22.01 11.23 -18.52
N LEU A 246 -21.84 9.93 -18.29
CA LEU A 246 -21.71 8.88 -19.29
C LEU A 246 -22.58 7.68 -18.89
N PHE A 247 -23.16 6.99 -19.88
CA PHE A 247 -23.98 5.77 -19.67
C PHE A 247 -25.00 5.90 -18.53
N ASP A 248 -25.69 7.06 -18.48
CA ASP A 248 -26.68 7.46 -17.46
C ASP A 248 -26.14 7.54 -16.03
N ASN A 249 -24.82 7.65 -15.86
CA ASN A 249 -24.15 7.77 -14.57
C ASN A 249 -23.23 8.98 -14.51
N GLU A 250 -23.05 9.50 -13.30
CA GLU A 250 -21.98 10.43 -13.00
C GLU A 250 -20.67 9.68 -12.86
N ILE A 251 -19.70 10.02 -13.71
CA ILE A 251 -18.37 9.41 -13.76
C ILE A 251 -17.33 10.41 -13.30
N THR A 252 -16.54 10.02 -12.33
CA THR A 252 -15.38 10.79 -11.86
C THR A 252 -14.11 10.18 -12.40
N PHE A 253 -13.36 10.95 -13.19
CA PHE A 253 -11.98 10.65 -13.57
C PHE A 253 -11.07 11.33 -12.55
N GLY A 254 -10.52 10.55 -11.63
CA GLY A 254 -9.71 11.06 -10.52
C GLY A 254 -8.26 10.56 -10.55
N ILE A 255 -7.46 11.01 -9.57
CA ILE A 255 -6.11 10.51 -9.38
C ILE A 255 -6.18 9.00 -9.07
N GLY A 256 -5.64 8.19 -9.96
CA GLY A 256 -5.53 6.74 -9.76
C GLY A 256 -6.65 5.91 -10.38
N GLY A 257 -7.69 6.49 -11.02
CA GLY A 257 -8.69 5.67 -11.68
C GLY A 257 -9.97 6.38 -12.09
N ILE A 258 -10.86 5.60 -12.71
CA ILE A 258 -12.22 6.00 -13.06
C ILE A 258 -13.19 5.42 -12.02
N HIS A 259 -14.12 6.22 -11.56
CA HIS A 259 -15.12 5.80 -10.59
C HIS A 259 -16.49 6.29 -10.98
N SER A 260 -17.49 5.39 -10.99
CA SER A 260 -18.88 5.76 -11.05
C SER A 260 -19.55 5.52 -9.71
N THR A 261 -20.42 6.44 -9.33
CA THR A 261 -21.24 6.32 -8.14
C THR A 261 -22.67 6.75 -8.47
N TYR A 262 -23.63 6.01 -7.96
CA TYR A 262 -24.99 6.44 -7.97
C TYR A 262 -25.24 7.43 -6.85
N SER A 263 -26.12 8.41 -7.09
CA SER A 263 -26.56 9.38 -6.07
C SER A 263 -27.48 8.78 -5.02
N GLU A 264 -27.96 7.55 -5.23
CA GLU A 264 -28.95 6.86 -4.39
C GLU A 264 -28.47 5.47 -3.97
N ASN A 265 -29.16 4.90 -2.96
CA ASN A 265 -28.95 3.52 -2.56
C ASN A 265 -29.43 2.58 -3.68
N ILE A 266 -28.56 1.67 -4.07
CA ILE A 266 -28.87 0.71 -5.14
C ILE A 266 -28.76 -0.71 -4.63
N VAL A 267 -29.74 -1.53 -4.96
CA VAL A 267 -29.70 -2.98 -4.86
C VAL A 267 -30.06 -3.56 -6.23
N THR A 268 -29.15 -4.34 -6.78
CA THR A 268 -29.41 -5.06 -8.01
C THR A 268 -28.90 -6.49 -7.91
N LYS A 269 -29.57 -7.43 -8.60
CA LYS A 269 -29.26 -8.86 -8.54
C LYS A 269 -29.34 -9.49 -9.92
N SER A 270 -28.64 -10.59 -10.05
CA SER A 270 -28.84 -11.53 -11.16
C SER A 270 -30.17 -12.27 -10.98
N ASP A 271 -30.86 -12.52 -12.07
CA ASP A 271 -32.11 -13.27 -12.14
C ASP A 271 -32.13 -14.17 -13.41
N ASP A 272 -33.29 -14.73 -13.76
CA ASP A 272 -33.43 -15.61 -14.94
C ASP A 272 -33.19 -14.85 -16.26
N LYS A 273 -33.49 -13.56 -16.32
CA LYS A 273 -33.34 -12.72 -17.51
C LYS A 273 -32.00 -11.99 -17.55
N TYR A 274 -31.56 -11.46 -16.43
CA TYR A 274 -30.39 -10.62 -16.34
C TYR A 274 -29.27 -11.25 -15.50
N VAL A 275 -28.02 -10.93 -15.83
CA VAL A 275 -26.85 -11.31 -15.05
C VAL A 275 -26.00 -10.09 -14.74
N LEU A 276 -25.40 -10.08 -13.56
CA LEU A 276 -24.37 -9.14 -13.17
C LEU A 276 -23.01 -9.75 -13.51
N MET A 277 -22.24 -9.07 -14.35
CA MET A 277 -20.93 -9.49 -14.81
C MET A 277 -19.92 -8.42 -14.48
N ASN A 278 -18.90 -8.78 -13.74
CA ASN A 278 -17.72 -7.97 -13.49
C ASN A 278 -16.62 -8.34 -14.48
N ILE A 279 -16.00 -7.35 -15.08
CA ILE A 279 -14.99 -7.49 -16.13
C ILE A 279 -13.78 -6.67 -15.67
N ASP A 280 -12.70 -7.34 -15.21
CA ASP A 280 -11.51 -6.69 -14.64
C ASP A 280 -10.29 -6.94 -15.54
N VAL A 281 -9.45 -5.91 -15.71
CA VAL A 281 -8.20 -6.03 -16.46
C VAL A 281 -7.11 -6.66 -15.60
N THR A 282 -6.58 -7.78 -16.04
CA THR A 282 -5.46 -8.45 -15.38
C THR A 282 -4.22 -7.56 -15.36
N SER A 283 -3.75 -7.20 -14.17
CA SER A 283 -2.53 -6.38 -13.96
C SER A 283 -2.53 -5.09 -14.79
N TYR A 284 -3.58 -4.28 -14.69
CA TYR A 284 -3.84 -3.15 -15.58
C TYR A 284 -2.67 -2.16 -15.67
N TYR A 285 -2.25 -1.57 -14.56
CA TYR A 285 -1.17 -0.58 -14.53
C TYR A 285 0.18 -1.14 -14.98
N PRO A 286 0.61 -2.33 -14.54
CA PRO A 286 1.79 -2.98 -15.11
C PRO A 286 1.73 -3.14 -16.64
N ASN A 287 0.59 -3.55 -17.17
CA ASN A 287 0.42 -3.69 -18.62
C ASN A 287 0.46 -2.35 -19.36
N LEU A 288 -0.15 -1.28 -18.80
CA LEU A 288 -0.03 0.08 -19.35
C LEU A 288 1.42 0.55 -19.39
N MET A 289 2.21 0.30 -18.34
CA MET A 289 3.62 0.65 -18.28
C MET A 289 4.43 -0.05 -19.37
N MET A 290 4.22 -1.36 -19.57
CA MET A 290 4.98 -2.14 -20.54
C MET A 290 4.52 -1.90 -21.99
N LYS A 291 3.22 -1.96 -22.24
CA LYS A 291 2.67 -1.98 -23.62
C LYS A 291 2.49 -0.60 -24.25
N PHE A 292 2.43 0.45 -23.42
CA PHE A 292 2.31 1.84 -23.85
C PHE A 292 3.51 2.71 -23.41
N ASN A 293 4.58 2.09 -22.89
CA ASN A 293 5.81 2.76 -22.48
C ASN A 293 5.60 3.86 -21.42
N TYR A 294 4.71 3.62 -20.46
CA TYR A 294 4.45 4.55 -19.35
C TYR A 294 5.23 4.22 -18.07
N LEU A 295 6.22 3.35 -18.16
CA LEU A 295 7.20 3.18 -17.07
C LEU A 295 7.99 4.49 -16.88
N SER A 296 8.38 4.78 -15.64
CA SER A 296 9.24 5.94 -15.38
C SER A 296 10.47 5.95 -16.27
N ARG A 297 10.75 7.09 -16.90
CA ARG A 297 11.95 7.30 -17.74
C ARG A 297 13.24 7.39 -16.91
N ASN A 298 13.13 7.29 -15.57
CA ASN A 298 14.26 7.15 -14.67
C ASN A 298 14.75 5.69 -14.55
N VAL A 299 13.99 4.72 -15.04
CA VAL A 299 14.43 3.34 -15.15
C VAL A 299 15.35 3.21 -16.36
N ALA A 300 16.62 2.90 -16.12
CA ALA A 300 17.62 2.83 -17.20
C ALA A 300 17.39 1.63 -18.13
N LYS A 301 16.87 0.52 -17.58
CA LYS A 301 16.59 -0.74 -18.28
C LYS A 301 15.11 -1.10 -18.13
N PRO A 302 14.21 -0.58 -18.99
CA PRO A 302 12.78 -0.86 -18.91
C PRO A 302 12.42 -2.35 -19.00
N GLU A 303 13.22 -3.14 -19.73
CA GLU A 303 13.09 -4.60 -19.85
C GLU A 303 13.11 -5.31 -18.50
N LYS A 304 13.81 -4.79 -17.50
CA LYS A 304 13.85 -5.33 -16.14
C LYS A 304 12.46 -5.39 -15.50
N TYR A 305 11.60 -4.40 -15.78
CA TYR A 305 10.24 -4.40 -15.26
C TYR A 305 9.40 -5.53 -15.89
N GLU A 306 9.57 -5.77 -17.17
CA GLU A 306 8.92 -6.88 -17.89
C GLU A 306 9.44 -8.24 -17.41
N GLU A 307 10.75 -8.39 -17.17
CA GLU A 307 11.35 -9.59 -16.56
C GLU A 307 10.74 -9.88 -15.18
N ILE A 308 10.60 -8.88 -14.33
CA ILE A 308 9.95 -9.00 -13.02
C ILE A 308 8.50 -9.44 -13.16
N TYR A 309 7.77 -8.87 -14.11
CA TYR A 309 6.39 -9.24 -14.38
C TYR A 309 6.29 -10.73 -14.81
N ASN A 310 7.09 -11.14 -15.77
CA ASN A 310 7.08 -12.49 -16.30
C ASN A 310 7.50 -13.52 -15.23
N LEU A 311 8.54 -13.21 -14.44
CA LEU A 311 8.98 -14.05 -13.33
C LEU A 311 7.86 -14.21 -12.29
N ARG A 312 7.14 -13.14 -11.96
CA ARG A 312 5.99 -13.22 -11.05
C ARG A 312 4.90 -14.14 -11.58
N VAL A 313 4.56 -14.03 -12.87
CA VAL A 313 3.53 -14.87 -13.50
C VAL A 313 3.92 -16.35 -13.39
N GLU A 314 5.17 -16.67 -13.68
CA GLU A 314 5.69 -18.03 -13.62
C GLU A 314 5.69 -18.57 -12.18
N LEU A 315 6.18 -17.80 -11.20
CA LEU A 315 6.19 -18.19 -9.79
C LEU A 315 4.77 -18.39 -9.23
N LYS A 316 3.81 -17.56 -9.64
CA LYS A 316 2.38 -17.70 -9.27
C LYS A 316 1.80 -19.01 -9.81
N LYS A 317 2.14 -19.36 -11.06
CA LYS A 317 1.73 -20.62 -11.68
C LYS A 317 2.31 -21.82 -10.93
N GLN A 318 3.61 -21.81 -10.67
CA GLN A 318 4.29 -22.87 -9.91
C GLN A 318 3.72 -23.01 -8.48
N ALA A 319 3.45 -21.90 -7.78
CA ALA A 319 2.83 -21.92 -6.47
C ALA A 319 1.41 -22.55 -6.51
N ASN A 320 0.61 -22.22 -7.53
CA ASN A 320 -0.72 -22.80 -7.69
C ASN A 320 -0.67 -24.30 -8.00
N GLU A 321 0.28 -24.75 -8.82
CA GLU A 321 0.50 -26.17 -9.13
C GLU A 321 0.97 -26.94 -7.88
N GLU A 322 1.93 -26.39 -7.15
CA GLU A 322 2.41 -26.98 -5.88
C GLU A 322 1.28 -27.11 -4.86
N ALA A 323 0.44 -26.06 -4.73
CA ALA A 323 -0.71 -26.08 -3.82
C ALA A 323 -1.72 -27.18 -4.15
N LYS A 324 -1.92 -27.48 -5.45
CA LYS A 324 -2.83 -28.55 -5.90
C LYS A 324 -2.30 -29.94 -5.59
N ILE A 325 -0.97 -30.13 -5.67
CA ILE A 325 -0.31 -31.43 -5.52
C ILE A 325 0.01 -31.72 -4.06
N ASN A 326 0.64 -30.78 -3.37
CA ASN A 326 1.25 -30.94 -2.05
C ASN A 326 0.64 -30.04 -0.96
N GLY A 327 -0.43 -29.30 -1.28
CA GLY A 327 -1.00 -28.32 -0.37
C GLY A 327 -0.04 -27.16 -0.12
N LYS A 328 -0.14 -26.54 1.07
CA LYS A 328 0.73 -25.43 1.47
C LYS A 328 2.08 -25.90 2.02
N SER A 329 2.82 -26.66 1.22
CA SER A 329 4.17 -27.15 1.53
C SER A 329 5.18 -26.01 1.76
N GLU A 330 6.37 -26.31 2.29
CA GLU A 330 7.45 -25.31 2.43
C GLU A 330 7.87 -24.75 1.05
N LYS A 331 7.84 -25.58 0.00
CA LYS A 331 8.06 -25.12 -1.37
C LYS A 331 7.00 -24.13 -1.82
N TRP A 332 5.73 -24.42 -1.52
CA TRP A 332 4.64 -23.47 -1.78
C TRP A 332 4.84 -22.15 -1.04
N LYS A 333 5.19 -22.19 0.24
CA LYS A 333 5.43 -20.98 1.04
C LYS A 333 6.50 -20.11 0.39
N ARG A 334 7.62 -20.70 -0.03
CA ARG A 334 8.72 -19.99 -0.69
C ARG A 334 8.28 -19.36 -2.02
N LEU A 335 7.65 -20.14 -2.91
CA LEU A 335 7.15 -19.65 -4.19
C LEU A 335 6.13 -18.53 -4.01
N ASN A 336 5.24 -18.68 -3.04
CA ASN A 336 4.22 -17.68 -2.73
C ASN A 336 4.84 -16.39 -2.15
N ALA A 337 5.85 -16.48 -1.30
CA ALA A 337 6.59 -15.33 -0.79
C ALA A 337 7.30 -14.57 -1.93
N GLN A 338 7.97 -15.30 -2.83
CA GLN A 338 8.64 -14.71 -3.98
C GLN A 338 7.66 -13.97 -4.91
N GLN A 339 6.55 -14.61 -5.30
CA GLN A 339 5.58 -13.96 -6.19
C GLN A 339 4.88 -12.76 -5.51
N ASN A 340 4.66 -12.80 -4.18
CA ASN A 340 4.09 -11.67 -3.43
C ASN A 340 5.08 -10.51 -3.35
N ALA A 341 6.36 -10.77 -3.14
CA ALA A 341 7.41 -9.75 -3.16
C ALA A 341 7.50 -9.03 -4.52
N LEU A 342 7.46 -9.79 -5.62
CA LEU A 342 7.43 -9.20 -6.97
C LEU A 342 6.12 -8.45 -7.25
N LYS A 343 4.97 -8.96 -6.78
CA LYS A 343 3.68 -8.26 -6.85
C LYS A 343 3.74 -6.89 -6.16
N LEU A 344 4.44 -6.83 -5.01
CA LEU A 344 4.63 -5.57 -4.28
C LEU A 344 5.36 -4.55 -5.16
N ILE A 345 6.46 -4.92 -5.83
CA ILE A 345 7.19 -4.03 -6.73
C ILE A 345 6.29 -3.53 -7.86
N LEU A 346 5.62 -4.45 -8.57
CA LEU A 346 4.76 -4.10 -9.70
C LEU A 346 3.64 -3.12 -9.31
N ASN A 347 3.00 -3.35 -8.16
CA ASN A 347 1.91 -2.50 -7.69
C ASN A 347 2.40 -1.15 -7.15
N THR A 348 3.60 -1.12 -6.55
CA THR A 348 4.16 0.09 -5.95
C THR A 348 4.71 1.05 -7.00
N THR A 349 5.11 0.55 -8.17
CA THR A 349 5.79 1.34 -9.22
C THR A 349 4.99 2.59 -9.60
N TYR A 350 3.67 2.50 -9.78
CA TYR A 350 2.84 3.66 -10.11
C TYR A 350 2.91 4.75 -9.04
N GLY A 351 2.66 4.39 -7.79
CA GLY A 351 2.71 5.34 -6.67
C GLY A 351 4.11 5.94 -6.46
N ALA A 352 5.17 5.13 -6.65
CA ALA A 352 6.56 5.59 -6.60
C ALA A 352 6.88 6.58 -7.74
N THR A 353 6.36 6.32 -8.96
CA THR A 353 6.52 7.22 -10.11
C THR A 353 5.84 8.58 -9.90
N LYS A 354 4.77 8.63 -9.11
CA LYS A 354 4.05 9.86 -8.75
C LYS A 354 4.67 10.61 -7.55
N ASN A 355 5.50 9.97 -6.77
CA ASN A 355 6.08 10.55 -5.55
C ASN A 355 7.33 11.39 -5.87
N LYS A 356 7.24 12.72 -5.73
CA LYS A 356 8.32 13.69 -6.02
C LYS A 356 9.64 13.47 -5.25
N TYR A 357 9.61 12.73 -4.15
CA TYR A 357 10.79 12.40 -3.35
C TYR A 357 11.41 11.05 -3.72
N ASN A 358 10.81 10.32 -4.66
CA ASN A 358 11.29 9.01 -5.09
C ASN A 358 12.20 9.11 -6.31
N ALA A 359 13.20 8.23 -6.41
CA ALA A 359 14.06 8.18 -7.58
C ALA A 359 13.32 7.82 -8.88
N LEU A 360 12.17 7.15 -8.78
CA LEU A 360 11.27 6.85 -9.90
C LEU A 360 10.41 8.03 -10.34
N TYR A 361 10.43 9.18 -9.65
CA TYR A 361 9.55 10.29 -9.95
C TYR A 361 9.55 10.69 -11.42
N ASP A 362 8.39 10.58 -12.06
CA ASP A 362 8.14 10.99 -13.44
C ASP A 362 6.65 11.31 -13.61
N GLU A 363 6.28 12.54 -13.31
CA GLU A 363 4.88 12.98 -13.27
C GLU A 363 4.19 12.82 -14.63
N TYR A 364 4.90 13.10 -15.72
CA TYR A 364 4.34 12.93 -17.06
C TYR A 364 3.93 11.48 -17.33
N GLN A 365 4.80 10.52 -17.01
CA GLN A 365 4.51 9.10 -17.23
C GLN A 365 3.38 8.59 -16.32
N ALA A 366 3.38 8.98 -15.05
CA ALA A 366 2.34 8.58 -14.10
C ALA A 366 0.96 9.12 -14.49
N SER A 367 0.88 10.41 -14.87
CA SER A 367 -0.38 11.03 -15.26
C SER A 367 -0.87 10.53 -16.62
N SER A 368 0.04 10.35 -17.59
CA SER A 368 -0.29 9.78 -18.92
C SER A 368 -0.83 8.36 -18.82
N LEU A 369 -0.23 7.52 -17.96
CA LEU A 369 -0.71 6.17 -17.66
C LEU A 369 -2.14 6.20 -17.14
N CYS A 370 -2.40 7.06 -16.16
CA CYS A 370 -3.71 7.20 -15.53
C CYS A 370 -4.76 7.66 -16.55
N TYR A 371 -4.44 8.68 -17.36
CA TYR A 371 -5.34 9.21 -18.39
C TYR A 371 -5.69 8.15 -19.44
N LEU A 372 -4.68 7.46 -19.97
CA LEU A 372 -4.94 6.42 -20.96
C LEU A 372 -5.78 5.27 -20.38
N GLY A 373 -5.45 4.82 -19.17
CA GLY A 373 -6.20 3.75 -18.49
C GLY A 373 -7.67 4.12 -18.31
N GLN A 374 -7.94 5.31 -17.81
CA GLN A 374 -9.32 5.82 -17.65
C GLN A 374 -10.08 5.88 -18.97
N MET A 375 -9.46 6.44 -20.01
CA MET A 375 -10.09 6.56 -21.35
C MET A 375 -10.39 5.19 -21.96
N LEU A 376 -9.50 4.23 -21.84
CA LEU A 376 -9.68 2.88 -22.39
C LEU A 376 -10.84 2.14 -21.73
N LEU A 377 -10.97 2.21 -20.40
CA LEU A 377 -12.10 1.60 -19.68
C LEU A 377 -13.40 2.34 -19.94
N ALA A 378 -13.40 3.67 -19.95
CA ALA A 378 -14.58 4.45 -20.26
C ALA A 378 -15.09 4.18 -21.70
N ALA A 379 -14.17 4.04 -22.67
CA ALA A 379 -14.53 3.72 -24.05
C ALA A 379 -15.14 2.32 -24.16
N LEU A 380 -14.60 1.32 -23.47
CA LEU A 380 -15.18 -0.03 -23.43
C LEU A 380 -16.57 -0.01 -22.79
N ALA A 381 -16.71 0.64 -21.63
CA ALA A 381 -17.98 0.77 -20.93
C ALA A 381 -19.04 1.45 -21.83
N ASN A 382 -18.68 2.56 -22.48
CA ASN A 382 -19.58 3.29 -23.37
C ASN A 382 -19.95 2.45 -24.61
N LYS A 383 -19.02 1.69 -25.16
CA LYS A 383 -19.29 0.76 -26.29
C LYS A 383 -20.26 -0.35 -25.86
N ILE A 384 -20.08 -0.95 -24.71
CA ILE A 384 -20.99 -1.97 -24.16
C ILE A 384 -22.38 -1.36 -23.93
N TYR A 385 -22.45 -0.18 -23.30
CA TYR A 385 -23.70 0.54 -23.07
C TYR A 385 -24.45 0.82 -24.38
N THR A 386 -23.78 1.43 -25.36
CA THR A 386 -24.42 1.88 -26.62
C THR A 386 -24.74 0.77 -27.58
N ARG A 387 -23.92 -0.29 -27.67
CA ARG A 387 -24.08 -1.37 -28.66
C ARG A 387 -24.92 -2.54 -28.15
N ILE A 388 -24.80 -2.83 -26.85
CA ILE A 388 -25.47 -3.99 -26.25
C ILE A 388 -26.72 -3.56 -25.46
N GLY A 389 -26.78 -2.30 -24.98
CA GLY A 389 -27.84 -1.84 -24.09
C GLY A 389 -27.71 -2.43 -22.69
N ALA A 390 -26.49 -2.76 -22.25
CA ALA A 390 -26.22 -3.17 -20.89
C ALA A 390 -26.21 -1.94 -19.96
N THR A 391 -26.69 -2.12 -18.72
CA THR A 391 -26.57 -1.08 -17.70
C THR A 391 -25.19 -1.15 -17.08
N ILE A 392 -24.45 -0.04 -17.07
CA ILE A 392 -23.17 0.06 -16.36
C ILE A 392 -23.47 0.34 -14.90
N ILE A 393 -23.24 -0.64 -14.03
CA ILE A 393 -23.50 -0.53 -12.58
C ILE A 393 -22.37 0.21 -11.89
N GLN A 394 -21.13 -0.09 -12.24
CA GLN A 394 -19.96 0.52 -11.62
C GLN A 394 -18.77 0.48 -12.57
N THR A 395 -17.94 1.52 -12.50
CA THR A 395 -16.56 1.51 -12.99
C THR A 395 -15.59 1.62 -11.83
N ASN A 396 -14.51 0.88 -11.90
CA ASN A 396 -13.37 0.93 -10.97
C ASN A 396 -12.11 1.32 -11.73
N THR A 397 -10.99 1.41 -11.02
CA THR A 397 -9.66 1.68 -11.59
C THR A 397 -9.31 0.74 -12.74
N ASP A 398 -9.69 -0.53 -12.66
CA ASP A 398 -9.29 -1.64 -13.52
C ASP A 398 -10.45 -2.51 -14.01
N GLY A 399 -11.70 -2.15 -13.69
CA GLY A 399 -12.84 -3.00 -14.03
C GLY A 399 -14.16 -2.27 -14.25
N ILE A 400 -15.10 -3.00 -14.80
CA ILE A 400 -16.45 -2.56 -15.13
C ILE A 400 -17.46 -3.61 -14.65
N LEU A 401 -18.41 -3.21 -13.82
CA LEU A 401 -19.54 -4.05 -13.44
C LEU A 401 -20.76 -3.67 -14.29
N ILE A 402 -21.31 -4.65 -14.99
CA ILE A 402 -22.48 -4.47 -15.86
C ILE A 402 -23.65 -5.35 -15.44
N LYS A 403 -24.86 -4.92 -15.77
CA LYS A 403 -26.07 -5.74 -15.80
C LYS A 403 -26.51 -5.91 -17.25
N VAL A 404 -26.58 -7.13 -17.70
CA VAL A 404 -26.90 -7.45 -19.12
C VAL A 404 -27.87 -8.63 -19.23
N GLU A 405 -28.68 -8.66 -20.30
CA GLU A 405 -29.50 -9.82 -20.59
C GLU A 405 -28.63 -11.03 -20.90
N ARG A 406 -28.98 -12.19 -20.32
CA ARG A 406 -28.18 -13.44 -20.48
C ARG A 406 -27.97 -13.85 -21.95
N ASN A 407 -28.93 -13.60 -22.80
CA ASN A 407 -28.84 -13.89 -24.27
C ASN A 407 -27.88 -12.94 -25.01
N ARG A 408 -27.39 -11.86 -24.36
CA ARG A 408 -26.43 -10.89 -24.92
C ARG A 408 -25.02 -11.03 -24.39
N LEU A 409 -24.75 -12.00 -23.50
CA LEU A 409 -23.43 -12.19 -22.90
C LEU A 409 -22.34 -12.39 -23.96
N ASP A 410 -22.58 -13.21 -24.96
CA ASP A 410 -21.60 -13.46 -26.02
C ASP A 410 -21.29 -12.21 -26.84
N ASN A 411 -22.27 -11.33 -27.02
CA ASN A 411 -22.04 -10.04 -27.68
C ASN A 411 -21.13 -9.13 -26.83
N VAL A 412 -21.26 -9.16 -25.48
CA VAL A 412 -20.33 -8.45 -24.61
C VAL A 412 -18.92 -9.01 -24.75
N ARG A 413 -18.77 -10.35 -24.74
CA ARG A 413 -17.48 -11.02 -24.91
C ARG A 413 -16.78 -10.67 -26.21
N VAL A 414 -17.55 -10.52 -27.30
CA VAL A 414 -16.99 -10.03 -28.57
C VAL A 414 -16.38 -8.64 -28.43
N LEU A 415 -17.08 -7.70 -27.80
CA LEU A 415 -16.56 -6.34 -27.60
C LEU A 415 -15.35 -6.31 -26.65
N VAL A 416 -15.35 -7.15 -25.61
CA VAL A 416 -14.22 -7.33 -24.72
C VAL A 416 -13.02 -7.87 -25.50
N LYS A 417 -13.23 -8.90 -26.35
CA LYS A 417 -12.17 -9.49 -27.16
C LYS A 417 -11.57 -8.49 -28.17
N GLU A 418 -12.39 -7.69 -28.83
CA GLU A 418 -11.92 -6.61 -29.71
C GLU A 418 -11.02 -5.61 -28.94
N TRP A 419 -11.39 -5.29 -27.69
CA TRP A 419 -10.61 -4.40 -26.83
C TRP A 419 -9.29 -5.06 -26.37
N GLU A 420 -9.32 -6.35 -26.02
CA GLU A 420 -8.13 -7.13 -25.68
C GLU A 420 -7.14 -7.20 -26.86
N ASP A 421 -7.63 -7.49 -28.06
CA ASP A 421 -6.81 -7.58 -29.27
C ASP A 421 -6.19 -6.22 -29.64
N LEU A 422 -6.92 -5.14 -29.43
CA LEU A 422 -6.45 -3.78 -29.63
C LEU A 422 -5.36 -3.39 -28.63
N THR A 423 -5.62 -3.61 -27.34
CA THR A 423 -4.71 -3.15 -26.26
C THR A 423 -3.58 -4.14 -26.04
N GLY A 424 -3.83 -5.42 -26.26
CA GLY A 424 -2.97 -6.53 -25.89
C GLY A 424 -3.10 -6.91 -24.42
N PHE A 425 -4.13 -6.43 -23.73
CA PHE A 425 -4.44 -6.79 -22.33
C PHE A 425 -5.32 -8.03 -22.29
N THR A 426 -5.52 -8.56 -21.08
CA THR A 426 -6.43 -9.68 -20.82
C THR A 426 -7.43 -9.26 -19.76
N MET A 427 -8.70 -9.61 -19.92
CA MET A 427 -9.75 -9.36 -18.95
C MET A 427 -10.22 -10.66 -18.29
N GLU A 428 -10.52 -10.60 -17.01
CA GLU A 428 -11.12 -11.68 -16.23
C GLU A 428 -12.61 -11.39 -16.05
N GLU A 429 -13.45 -12.45 -16.14
CA GLU A 429 -14.89 -12.36 -15.96
C GLU A 429 -15.31 -13.04 -14.65
N ASP A 430 -16.07 -12.31 -13.83
CA ASP A 430 -16.70 -12.86 -12.62
C ASP A 430 -18.21 -12.60 -12.65
N PHE A 431 -19.01 -13.61 -12.29
CA PHE A 431 -20.46 -13.45 -12.16
C PHE A 431 -20.86 -13.15 -10.72
N ILE A 432 -21.69 -12.13 -10.55
CA ILE A 432 -22.11 -11.62 -9.25
C ILE A 432 -23.59 -11.91 -9.04
N VAL A 433 -23.95 -12.45 -7.87
CA VAL A 433 -25.35 -12.72 -7.54
C VAL A 433 -26.10 -11.45 -7.19
N MET A 434 -25.48 -10.59 -6.37
CA MET A 434 -26.10 -9.37 -5.89
C MET A 434 -25.04 -8.29 -5.67
N PHE A 435 -25.39 -7.07 -6.05
CA PHE A 435 -24.64 -5.86 -5.73
C PHE A 435 -25.56 -4.90 -4.96
N PHE A 436 -25.01 -4.28 -3.93
CA PHE A 436 -25.67 -3.18 -3.24
C PHE A 436 -24.68 -2.08 -2.91
N GLN A 437 -25.15 -0.86 -3.01
CA GLN A 437 -24.45 0.35 -2.60
C GLN A 437 -25.34 1.11 -1.63
N THR A 438 -24.80 1.46 -0.46
CA THR A 438 -25.45 2.32 0.51
C THR A 438 -24.67 3.62 0.63
N ILE A 439 -25.39 4.74 0.70
CA ILE A 439 -24.83 6.07 0.89
C ILE A 439 -25.12 6.48 2.32
N GLN A 440 -24.08 6.65 3.13
CA GLN A 440 -24.21 7.26 4.46
C GLN A 440 -23.89 8.75 4.39
N LYS A 441 -24.87 9.60 4.73
CA LYS A 441 -24.66 11.03 4.93
C LYS A 441 -24.14 11.24 6.36
N CYS A 442 -22.90 11.65 6.50
CA CYS A 442 -22.32 12.01 7.79
C CYS A 442 -22.22 13.54 7.91
N GLY A 443 -23.17 14.16 8.65
CA GLY A 443 -23.18 15.60 8.91
C GLY A 443 -23.46 16.49 7.70
N SER A 444 -23.26 17.81 7.86
CA SER A 444 -23.49 18.84 6.84
C SER A 444 -22.46 18.88 5.70
N LYS A 445 -21.39 18.10 5.78
CA LYS A 445 -20.47 17.84 4.67
C LYS A 445 -20.65 16.38 4.27
N ALA A 446 -21.30 16.14 3.12
CA ALA A 446 -21.56 14.81 2.59
C ALA A 446 -20.24 14.11 2.26
N LYS A 447 -19.65 13.38 3.21
CA LYS A 447 -18.71 12.30 2.90
C LYS A 447 -19.57 11.08 2.53
N ILE A 448 -19.66 10.81 1.25
CA ILE A 448 -20.33 9.61 0.75
C ILE A 448 -19.42 8.43 1.06
N THR A 449 -19.71 7.70 2.13
CA THR A 449 -19.04 6.43 2.41
C THR A 449 -19.82 5.33 1.68
N VAL A 450 -19.25 4.80 0.64
CA VAL A 450 -19.86 3.72 -0.15
C VAL A 450 -19.46 2.38 0.45
N HIS A 451 -20.38 1.70 1.11
CA HIS A 451 -20.18 0.31 1.51
C HIS A 451 -20.60 -0.61 0.35
N LYS A 452 -19.63 -1.28 -0.24
CA LYS A 452 -19.84 -2.23 -1.33
C LYS A 452 -19.67 -3.65 -0.79
N ARG A 453 -20.67 -4.50 -0.92
CA ARG A 453 -20.55 -5.95 -0.64
C ARG A 453 -20.96 -6.73 -1.87
N PHE A 454 -20.10 -7.67 -2.25
CA PHE A 454 -20.31 -8.58 -3.35
C PHE A 454 -20.54 -9.99 -2.80
N PHE A 455 -21.56 -10.69 -3.30
CA PHE A 455 -21.65 -12.13 -3.13
C PHE A 455 -21.24 -12.76 -4.44
N ILE A 456 -20.01 -13.28 -4.51
CA ILE A 456 -19.44 -13.93 -5.70
C ILE A 456 -19.71 -15.43 -5.58
N PHE A 457 -20.40 -16.00 -6.56
CA PHE A 457 -20.31 -17.42 -6.81
C PHE A 457 -19.21 -17.64 -7.85
N ARG A 458 -18.02 -18.10 -7.42
CA ARG A 458 -17.07 -18.66 -8.39
C ARG A 458 -17.70 -19.95 -8.91
N SER A 459 -18.09 -19.96 -10.19
CA SER A 459 -18.37 -21.20 -10.87
C SER A 459 -17.07 -22.00 -10.89
N VAL A 460 -17.05 -23.11 -10.16
CA VAL A 460 -16.01 -24.14 -10.37
C VAL A 460 -16.25 -24.65 -11.78
N HIS A 461 -15.43 -24.26 -12.72
CA HIS A 461 -15.37 -24.95 -14.01
C HIS A 461 -14.89 -26.38 -13.72
N THR A 462 -15.84 -27.31 -13.67
CA THR A 462 -15.59 -28.73 -13.90
C THR A 462 -15.43 -28.90 -15.41
N GLY A 463 -14.19 -29.13 -15.83
CA GLY A 463 -13.81 -29.41 -17.20
C GLY A 463 -12.30 -29.61 -17.25
#